data_40ed621f64e5d1b02ba71c30d072d1db
#
_entry.id   40ed621f64e5d1b02ba71c30d072d1db
#
_cell.length_a   1.000
_cell.length_b   1.000
_cell.length_c   1.000
_cell.angle_alpha   90.00
_cell.angle_beta   90.00
_cell.angle_gamma   90.00
#
_symmetry.space_group_name_H-M   'P 1'
#
loop_
_entity.id
_entity.type
_entity.pdbx_description
1 polymer ?
#
loop_
_entity_poly.entity_id
_entity_poly.type
_entity_poly.pdbx_seq_one_letter_code
_entity_poly.pdbx_strand_id
1 'polypeptide(L)'
;MAFFGFGKKEKDKMKTGLEKTRTGFWGNILNTLTGSVIDDEMYDDLEEQLILADVGGEVAVRLVDKLRDRVHEKGLKTGEEAADALRDIIAEEMTPEAEMDLSGKPAVILVIGVNLSLIHI
;
A
#
# COMPACT_ATOMS: atom_id res chain seq x y z
N MET A 1 -23.92 -11.61 3.06
CA MET A 1 -23.45 -12.94 2.64
C MET A 1 -22.01 -12.82 2.20
N ALA A 2 -21.07 -13.20 3.04
CA ALA A 2 -19.65 -13.14 2.71
C ALA A 2 -19.31 -14.31 1.77
N PHE A 3 -19.31 -14.06 0.45
CA PHE A 3 -19.14 -15.10 -0.55
C PHE A 3 -17.67 -15.37 -0.95
N PHE A 4 -16.70 -14.65 -0.39
CA PHE A 4 -15.28 -14.90 -0.58
C PHE A 4 -14.54 -15.00 0.75
N GLY A 5 -14.86 -16.03 1.52
CA GLY A 5 -13.95 -16.50 2.56
C GLY A 5 -12.75 -17.17 1.90
N PHE A 6 -11.72 -16.42 1.55
CA PHE A 6 -10.43 -17.01 1.20
C PHE A 6 -10.00 -17.94 2.33
N GLY A 7 -9.90 -19.24 2.05
CA GLY A 7 -9.48 -20.22 3.03
C GLY A 7 -8.11 -19.87 3.60
N LYS A 8 -7.83 -20.22 4.86
CA LYS A 8 -6.56 -19.94 5.56
C LYS A 8 -5.33 -20.29 4.70
N LYS A 9 -5.43 -21.38 3.93
CA LYS A 9 -4.38 -21.90 3.04
C LYS A 9 -4.10 -20.99 1.83
N GLU A 10 -5.10 -20.27 1.32
CA GLU A 10 -4.93 -19.30 0.23
C GLU A 10 -4.38 -17.97 0.72
N LYS A 11 -4.79 -17.54 1.92
CA LYS A 11 -4.19 -16.38 2.59
C LYS A 11 -2.70 -16.60 2.87
N ASP A 12 -2.31 -17.81 3.25
CA ASP A 12 -0.90 -18.15 3.49
C ASP A 12 -0.10 -18.18 2.17
N LYS A 13 -0.66 -18.71 1.09
CA LYS A 13 -0.02 -18.66 -0.25
C LYS A 13 0.13 -17.24 -0.78
N MET A 14 -0.86 -16.37 -0.61
CA MET A 14 -0.77 -14.96 -0.97
C MET A 14 0.30 -14.24 -0.14
N LYS A 15 0.37 -14.50 1.16
CA LYS A 15 1.42 -13.93 2.02
C LYS A 15 2.81 -14.31 1.53
N THR A 16 3.04 -15.57 1.21
CA THR A 16 4.34 -16.06 0.73
C THR A 16 4.69 -15.49 -0.65
N GLY A 17 3.71 -15.37 -1.56
CA GLY A 17 3.90 -14.82 -2.88
C GLY A 17 4.24 -13.31 -2.87
N LEU A 18 3.69 -12.57 -1.91
CA LEU A 18 3.92 -11.14 -1.76
C LEU A 18 5.13 -10.81 -0.86
N GLU A 19 5.75 -11.80 -0.25
CA GLU A 19 6.82 -11.58 0.74
C GLU A 19 8.04 -10.91 0.13
N LYS A 20 8.44 -11.30 -1.10
CA LYS A 20 9.55 -10.66 -1.82
C LYS A 20 9.26 -9.20 -2.17
N THR A 21 8.05 -8.90 -2.62
CA THR A 21 7.64 -7.53 -2.96
C THR A 21 7.54 -6.69 -1.70
N ARG A 22 6.97 -7.25 -0.63
CA ARG A 22 6.82 -6.57 0.66
C ARG A 22 8.16 -6.26 1.30
N THR A 23 9.12 -7.20 1.29
CA THR A 23 10.44 -7.00 1.89
C THR A 23 11.29 -6.05 1.06
N GLY A 24 11.22 -6.09 -0.26
CA GLY A 24 11.95 -5.17 -1.13
C GLY A 24 11.44 -3.74 -1.02
N PHE A 25 10.16 -3.53 -1.22
CA PHE A 25 9.53 -2.20 -1.18
C PHE A 25 9.62 -1.55 0.22
N TRP A 26 9.13 -2.25 1.24
CA TRP A 26 9.18 -1.75 2.61
C TRP A 26 10.61 -1.63 3.14
N GLY A 27 11.51 -2.52 2.72
CA GLY A 27 12.93 -2.43 3.08
C GLY A 27 13.55 -1.13 2.61
N ASN A 28 13.28 -0.71 1.39
CA ASN A 28 13.76 0.57 0.86
C ASN A 28 13.15 1.76 1.59
N ILE A 29 11.84 1.79 1.78
CA ILE A 29 11.15 2.85 2.53
C ILE A 29 11.68 2.93 3.97
N LEU A 30 11.82 1.79 4.65
CA LEU A 30 12.36 1.76 6.01
C LEU A 30 13.79 2.29 6.06
N ASN A 31 14.64 1.92 5.10
CA ASN A 31 16.01 2.42 5.02
C ASN A 31 16.06 3.93 4.84
N THR A 32 15.20 4.49 3.98
CA THR A 32 15.10 5.94 3.80
C THR A 32 14.64 6.62 5.09
N LEU A 33 13.58 6.13 5.70
CA LEU A 33 13.03 6.73 6.91
C LEU A 33 13.93 6.55 8.13
N THR A 34 14.53 5.37 8.34
CA THR A 34 15.36 5.10 9.52
C THR A 34 16.82 5.52 9.37
N GLY A 35 17.30 5.65 8.15
CA GLY A 35 18.68 6.06 7.83
C GLY A 35 18.90 7.57 7.81
N SER A 36 17.84 8.36 7.80
CA SER A 36 17.89 9.81 7.65
C SER A 36 17.29 10.53 8.86
N VAL A 37 17.66 11.78 9.04
CA VAL A 37 16.94 12.70 9.91
C VAL A 37 15.60 13.02 9.21
N ILE A 38 14.54 13.27 9.99
CA ILE A 38 13.26 13.69 9.42
C ILE A 38 13.41 15.14 8.96
N ASP A 39 13.72 15.32 7.69
CA ASP A 39 13.93 16.60 7.01
C ASP A 39 13.29 16.60 5.62
N ASP A 40 13.43 17.70 4.89
CA ASP A 40 12.85 17.83 3.55
C ASP A 40 13.47 16.84 2.56
N GLU A 41 14.76 16.52 2.66
CA GLU A 41 15.46 15.57 1.80
C GLU A 41 14.87 14.15 1.98
N MET A 42 14.58 13.75 3.21
CA MET A 42 13.91 12.45 3.48
C MET A 42 12.53 12.37 2.82
N TYR A 43 11.75 13.46 2.82
CA TYR A 43 10.43 13.46 2.18
C TYR A 43 10.53 13.39 0.66
N ASP A 44 11.51 14.09 0.06
CA ASP A 44 11.75 14.07 -1.38
C ASP A 44 12.19 12.66 -1.83
N ASP A 45 13.09 12.02 -1.10
CA ASP A 45 13.53 10.64 -1.34
C ASP A 45 12.37 9.64 -1.21
N LEU A 46 11.50 9.83 -0.22
CA LEU A 46 10.32 8.99 -0.03
C LEU A 46 9.33 9.13 -1.20
N GLU A 47 9.10 10.35 -1.67
CA GLU A 47 8.23 10.61 -2.82
C GLU A 47 8.77 9.92 -4.07
N GLU A 48 10.08 10.06 -4.35
CA GLU A 48 10.72 9.39 -5.48
C GLU A 48 10.56 7.86 -5.40
N GLN A 49 10.77 7.27 -4.23
CA GLN A 49 10.60 5.82 -4.04
C GLN A 49 9.16 5.36 -4.24
N LEU A 50 8.18 6.13 -3.80
CA LEU A 50 6.77 5.83 -4.02
C LEU A 50 6.42 5.89 -5.52
N ILE A 51 6.95 6.86 -6.24
CA ILE A 51 6.78 6.98 -7.71
C ILE A 51 7.43 5.80 -8.43
N LEU A 52 8.66 5.45 -8.05
CA LEU A 52 9.38 4.29 -8.62
C LEU A 52 8.67 2.96 -8.33
N ALA A 53 7.91 2.89 -7.25
CA ALA A 53 7.07 1.74 -6.90
C ALA A 53 5.71 1.72 -7.62
N ASP A 54 5.53 2.58 -8.62
CA ASP A 54 4.31 2.68 -9.44
C ASP A 54 3.05 3.08 -8.66
N VAL A 55 3.23 3.81 -7.56
CA VAL A 55 2.12 4.36 -6.75
C VAL A 55 1.37 5.47 -7.50
N GLY A 56 2.05 6.13 -8.44
CA GLY A 56 1.56 7.30 -9.15
C GLY A 56 1.90 8.61 -8.44
N GLY A 57 2.32 9.62 -9.22
CA GLY A 57 2.86 10.87 -8.68
C GLY A 57 1.87 11.62 -7.79
N GLU A 58 0.61 11.75 -8.20
CA GLU A 58 -0.40 12.45 -7.41
C GLU A 58 -0.66 11.78 -6.04
N VAL A 59 -0.69 10.45 -6.01
CA VAL A 59 -0.88 9.70 -4.76
C VAL A 59 0.38 9.79 -3.90
N ALA A 60 1.58 9.70 -4.50
CA ALA A 60 2.84 9.81 -3.79
C ALA A 60 2.96 11.16 -3.06
N VAL A 61 2.73 12.27 -3.76
CA VAL A 61 2.71 13.62 -3.17
C VAL A 61 1.72 13.68 -2.01
N ARG A 62 0.49 13.22 -2.21
CA ARG A 62 -0.55 13.24 -1.17
C ARG A 62 -0.17 12.42 0.07
N LEU A 63 0.46 11.26 -0.10
CA LEU A 63 0.92 10.44 1.02
C LEU A 63 2.05 11.13 1.80
N VAL A 64 3.00 11.75 1.09
CA VAL A 64 4.12 12.48 1.70
C VAL A 64 3.62 13.71 2.45
N ASP A 65 2.70 14.50 1.87
CA ASP A 65 2.10 15.65 2.54
C ASP A 65 1.38 15.25 3.83
N LYS A 66 0.56 14.19 3.79
CA LYS A 66 -0.09 13.65 4.98
C LYS A 66 0.89 13.15 6.03
N LEU A 67 2.00 12.55 5.59
CA LEU A 67 3.05 12.13 6.53
C LEU A 67 3.71 13.34 7.18
N ARG A 68 4.04 14.38 6.42
CA ARG A 68 4.62 15.64 6.93
C ARG A 68 3.72 16.26 7.99
N ASP A 69 2.43 16.38 7.69
CA ASP A 69 1.44 16.90 8.63
C ASP A 69 1.39 16.05 9.91
N ARG A 70 1.33 14.73 9.76
CA ARG A 70 1.25 13.80 10.91
C ARG A 70 2.49 13.81 11.78
N VAL A 71 3.68 13.90 11.17
CA VAL A 71 4.94 14.07 11.88
C VAL A 71 4.93 15.35 12.71
N HIS A 72 4.46 16.45 12.12
CA HIS A 72 4.38 17.73 12.82
C HIS A 72 3.33 17.71 13.95
N GLU A 73 2.13 17.21 13.69
CA GLU A 73 1.03 17.17 14.66
C GLU A 73 1.32 16.28 15.87
N LYS A 74 1.91 15.11 15.63
CA LYS A 74 2.25 14.14 16.68
C LYS A 74 3.65 14.34 17.27
N GLY A 75 4.45 15.23 16.70
CA GLY A 75 5.83 15.49 17.14
C GLY A 75 6.73 14.27 17.01
N LEU A 76 6.57 13.48 15.93
CA LEU A 76 7.36 12.27 15.68
C LEU A 76 8.82 12.66 15.45
N LYS A 77 9.76 11.89 16.01
CA LYS A 77 11.18 12.22 15.98
C LYS A 77 12.04 11.13 15.36
N THR A 78 11.51 9.92 15.24
CA THR A 78 12.25 8.78 14.71
C THR A 78 11.68 8.31 13.37
N GLY A 79 12.55 7.79 12.52
CA GLY A 79 12.13 7.20 11.25
C GLY A 79 11.21 6.00 11.40
N GLU A 80 11.32 5.25 12.51
CA GLU A 80 10.41 4.15 12.82
C GLU A 80 8.98 4.66 13.08
N GLU A 81 8.85 5.73 13.87
CA GLU A 81 7.56 6.39 14.11
C GLU A 81 6.96 6.95 12.81
N ALA A 82 7.79 7.52 11.94
CA ALA A 82 7.36 8.01 10.62
C ALA A 82 6.93 6.86 9.71
N ALA A 83 7.62 5.71 9.74
CA ALA A 83 7.25 4.53 8.96
C ALA A 83 5.90 3.93 9.41
N ASP A 84 5.66 3.87 10.71
CA ASP A 84 4.38 3.42 11.25
C ASP A 84 3.25 4.40 10.90
N ALA A 85 3.51 5.71 11.00
CA ALA A 85 2.56 6.73 10.57
C ALA A 85 2.23 6.63 9.06
N LEU A 86 3.22 6.35 8.21
CA LEU A 86 3.00 6.13 6.78
C LEU A 86 2.12 4.90 6.51
N ARG A 87 2.32 3.81 7.24
CA ARG A 87 1.46 2.62 7.13
C ARG A 87 0.00 2.92 7.45
N ASP A 88 -0.21 3.68 8.53
CA ASP A 88 -1.55 4.09 8.94
C ASP A 88 -2.20 4.99 7.87
N ILE A 89 -1.45 5.94 7.32
CA ILE A 89 -1.92 6.84 6.25
C ILE A 89 -2.31 6.03 5.00
N ILE A 90 -1.48 5.07 4.59
CA ILE A 90 -1.79 4.21 3.45
C ILE A 90 -3.06 3.39 3.71
N ALA A 91 -3.21 2.84 4.92
CA ALA A 91 -4.41 2.09 5.29
C ALA A 91 -5.68 2.97 5.29
N GLU A 92 -5.56 4.23 5.70
CA GLU A 92 -6.65 5.21 5.64
C GLU A 92 -7.03 5.60 4.20
N GLU A 93 -6.04 5.67 3.29
CA GLU A 93 -6.25 5.96 1.86
C GLU A 93 -6.87 4.77 1.10
N MET A 94 -6.62 3.56 1.56
CA MET A 94 -7.26 2.38 0.99
C MET A 94 -8.72 2.35 1.41
N THR A 95 -9.58 2.68 0.48
CA THR A 95 -11.04 2.73 0.70
C THR A 95 -11.53 1.43 1.33
N PRO A 96 -12.40 1.48 2.36
CA PRO A 96 -13.01 0.29 2.92
C PRO A 96 -13.69 -0.52 1.82
N GLU A 97 -13.68 -1.84 1.99
CA GLU A 97 -14.18 -2.83 1.03
C GLU A 97 -15.48 -2.37 0.35
N ALA A 98 -15.39 -2.08 -0.94
CA ALA A 98 -16.57 -1.84 -1.74
C ALA A 98 -17.30 -3.19 -1.89
N GLU A 99 -18.53 -3.27 -1.44
CA GLU A 99 -19.35 -4.45 -1.67
C GLU A 99 -19.63 -4.57 -3.17
N MET A 100 -19.49 -5.81 -3.68
CA MET A 100 -19.80 -6.08 -5.08
C MET A 100 -21.31 -6.02 -5.29
N ASP A 101 -21.76 -5.09 -6.13
CA ASP A 101 -23.18 -4.99 -6.49
C ASP A 101 -23.57 -6.13 -7.44
N LEU A 102 -24.30 -7.11 -6.91
CA LEU A 102 -24.83 -8.25 -7.65
C LEU A 102 -26.38 -8.13 -7.86
N SER A 103 -26.95 -6.94 -7.76
CA SER A 103 -28.40 -6.72 -7.89
C SER A 103 -28.93 -6.89 -9.31
N GLY A 104 -28.07 -6.86 -10.32
CA GLY A 104 -28.41 -7.09 -11.74
C GLY A 104 -29.03 -8.47 -11.99
N LYS A 105 -29.96 -8.54 -12.94
CA LYS A 105 -30.60 -9.81 -13.34
C LYS A 105 -30.51 -10.02 -14.87
N PRO A 106 -29.49 -10.72 -15.37
CA PRO A 106 -28.43 -11.41 -14.64
C PRO A 106 -27.34 -10.43 -14.10
N ALA A 107 -26.70 -10.77 -12.99
CA ALA A 107 -25.47 -10.11 -12.57
C ALA A 107 -24.33 -10.58 -13.48
N VAL A 108 -23.59 -9.62 -14.08
CA VAL A 108 -22.49 -9.91 -15.00
C VAL A 108 -21.17 -9.51 -14.38
N ILE A 109 -20.24 -10.45 -14.25
CA ILE A 109 -18.90 -10.22 -13.75
C ILE A 109 -17.92 -10.40 -14.91
N LEU A 110 -17.24 -9.33 -15.32
CA LEU A 110 -16.20 -9.38 -16.33
C LEU A 110 -14.84 -9.53 -15.67
N VAL A 111 -14.18 -10.66 -15.89
CA VAL A 111 -12.81 -10.90 -15.43
C VAL A 111 -11.84 -10.57 -16.55
N ILE A 112 -10.98 -9.59 -16.33
CA ILE A 112 -9.98 -9.13 -17.29
C ILE A 112 -8.60 -9.46 -16.72
N GLY A 113 -7.73 -9.98 -17.58
CA GLY A 113 -6.35 -10.26 -17.22
C GLY A 113 -5.48 -10.34 -18.47
N VAL A 114 -4.17 -10.18 -18.27
CA VAL A 114 -3.18 -10.28 -19.34
C VAL A 114 -2.14 -11.34 -18.96
N ASN A 115 -1.73 -12.13 -19.96
CA ASN A 115 -0.71 -13.17 -19.83
C ASN A 115 -1.00 -14.17 -18.70
N LEU A 116 0.00 -14.45 -17.86
CA LEU A 116 -0.02 -15.50 -16.84
C LEU A 116 -1.16 -15.42 -15.82
N SER A 117 -1.77 -14.28 -15.62
CA SER A 117 -2.82 -14.12 -14.60
C SER A 117 -4.09 -14.93 -14.92
N LEU A 118 -4.38 -15.17 -16.21
CA LEU A 118 -5.54 -15.95 -16.64
C LEU A 118 -5.27 -17.46 -16.79
N ILE A 119 -4.01 -17.88 -16.86
CA ILE A 119 -3.65 -19.29 -17.04
C ILE A 119 -3.94 -20.13 -15.80
N HIS A 120 -3.95 -19.52 -14.61
CA HIS A 120 -4.19 -20.20 -13.33
C HIS A 120 -5.64 -20.17 -12.85
N ILE A 121 -6.52 -19.60 -13.64
CA ILE A 121 -7.95 -19.64 -13.37
C ILE A 121 -8.57 -20.85 -14.04
#